data_b353b569807f998dd86c6eb0579ce53a
#
_entry.id   b353b569807f998dd86c6eb0579ce53a
#
_cell.length_a   1.000
_cell.length_b   1.000
_cell.length_c   1.000
_cell.angle_alpha   90.00
_cell.angle_beta   90.00
_cell.angle_gamma   90.00
#
_symmetry.space_group_name_H-M   'P 1'
#
loop_
_entity.id
_entity.type
_entity.pdbx_description
1 polymer ?
#
loop_
_entity_poly.entity_id
_entity_poly.type
_entity_poly.pdbx_seq_one_letter_code
_entity_poly.pdbx_strand_id
1 'polypeptide(L)'
;MPGTRKHFREIDSLKGFAIFLVVLGHAIIYFPIDLHQVPWCEVLFKMLSGVHMPLFFAISGYCFSCRGNYRDFISKKARRILLPYFVFNLLDLIPRAVLPQFVNRPQSMAESIKDILLYGGAYWFLFTLFIIFAFYPLIS
;
A
#
# COMPACT_ATOMS: atom_id res chain seq x y z
N MET A 1 -24.76 -13.95 23.31
CA MET A 1 -23.33 -14.25 23.55
C MET A 1 -22.53 -13.63 22.42
N PRO A 2 -21.57 -12.72 22.64
CA PRO A 2 -20.75 -12.16 21.61
C PRO A 2 -19.76 -13.23 21.15
N GLY A 3 -19.90 -13.70 19.92
CA GLY A 3 -19.00 -14.67 19.31
C GLY A 3 -17.56 -14.13 19.32
N THR A 4 -16.71 -14.76 20.10
CA THR A 4 -15.28 -14.54 20.11
C THR A 4 -14.76 -14.72 18.68
N ARG A 5 -14.29 -13.63 18.05
CA ARG A 5 -13.57 -13.73 16.77
C ARG A 5 -12.38 -14.62 17.00
N LYS A 6 -12.35 -15.79 16.35
CA LYS A 6 -11.16 -16.64 16.33
C LYS A 6 -10.00 -15.77 15.82
N HIS A 7 -9.07 -15.48 16.70
CA HIS A 7 -7.87 -14.74 16.37
C HIS A 7 -6.90 -15.72 15.70
N PHE A 8 -6.72 -15.58 14.40
CA PHE A 8 -5.79 -16.43 13.65
C PHE A 8 -4.37 -15.85 13.77
N ARG A 9 -3.63 -16.32 14.78
CA ARG A 9 -2.24 -15.91 15.06
C ARG A 9 -1.34 -16.03 13.82
N GLU A 10 -1.56 -17.03 12.99
CA GLU A 10 -0.81 -17.27 11.75
C GLU A 10 -1.01 -16.14 10.73
N ILE A 11 -2.24 -15.64 10.58
CA ILE A 11 -2.55 -14.54 9.67
C ILE A 11 -1.92 -13.23 10.16
N ASP A 12 -1.91 -13.00 11.46
CA ASP A 12 -1.26 -11.80 12.00
C ASP A 12 0.26 -11.87 11.88
N SER A 13 0.86 -13.05 12.02
CA SER A 13 2.28 -13.27 11.75
C SER A 13 2.62 -13.03 10.27
N LEU A 14 1.79 -13.53 9.35
CA LEU A 14 1.95 -13.28 7.91
C LEU A 14 1.82 -11.80 7.56
N LYS A 15 0.87 -11.06 8.17
CA LYS A 15 0.75 -9.61 8.01
C LYS A 15 2.01 -8.88 8.51
N GLY A 16 2.51 -9.26 9.69
CA GLY A 16 3.73 -8.70 10.25
C GLY A 16 4.94 -8.92 9.34
N PHE A 17 5.09 -10.13 8.82
CA PHE A 17 6.14 -10.45 7.86
C PHE A 17 6.00 -9.66 6.55
N ALA A 18 4.81 -9.56 6.01
CA ALA A 18 4.55 -8.77 4.80
C ALA A 18 4.88 -7.28 5.01
N ILE A 19 4.51 -6.70 6.16
CA ILE A 19 4.88 -5.32 6.52
C ILE A 19 6.39 -5.15 6.63
N PHE A 20 7.08 -6.10 7.25
CA PHE A 20 8.54 -6.08 7.32
C PHE A 20 9.19 -6.05 5.93
N LEU A 21 8.72 -6.87 4.98
CA LEU A 21 9.21 -6.86 3.60
C LEU A 21 8.94 -5.53 2.89
N VAL A 22 7.78 -4.89 3.16
CA VAL A 22 7.46 -3.55 2.61
C VAL A 22 8.44 -2.50 3.14
N VAL A 23 8.67 -2.48 4.46
CA VAL A 23 9.60 -1.52 5.08
C VAL A 23 11.01 -1.72 4.53
N LEU A 24 11.46 -2.97 4.42
CA LEU A 24 12.76 -3.31 3.84
C LEU A 24 12.86 -2.84 2.38
N GLY A 25 11.84 -3.11 1.57
CA GLY A 25 11.78 -2.66 0.17
C GLY A 25 11.84 -1.13 0.06
N HIS A 26 11.10 -0.40 0.89
CA HIS A 26 11.13 1.06 0.90
C HIS A 26 12.47 1.61 1.38
N ALA A 27 13.10 0.99 2.37
CA ALA A 27 14.43 1.40 2.84
C ALA A 27 15.49 1.33 1.74
N ILE A 28 15.36 0.38 0.80
CA ILE A 28 16.30 0.23 -0.32
C ILE A 28 16.15 1.33 -1.37
N ILE A 29 14.93 1.85 -1.58
CA ILE A 29 14.67 2.85 -2.63
C ILE A 29 14.84 4.30 -2.19
N TYR A 30 14.97 4.56 -0.88
CA TYR A 30 15.17 5.90 -0.37
C TYR A 30 16.65 6.33 -0.44
N PHE A 31 16.84 7.66 -0.57
CA PHE A 31 18.15 8.27 -0.50
C PHE A 31 19.00 7.70 0.68
N PRO A 32 20.31 7.44 0.50
CA PRO A 32 21.17 7.82 -0.64
C PRO A 32 21.27 6.75 -1.76
N ILE A 33 20.52 5.66 -1.72
CA ILE A 33 20.63 4.57 -2.70
C ILE A 33 19.86 4.95 -3.98
N ASP A 34 20.55 4.96 -5.12
CA ASP A 34 19.92 5.02 -6.43
C ASP A 34 19.91 3.62 -7.05
N LEU A 35 18.73 3.06 -7.25
CA LEU A 35 18.54 1.71 -7.81
C LEU A 35 19.18 1.55 -9.19
N HIS A 36 19.25 2.63 -9.99
CA HIS A 36 19.84 2.57 -11.33
C HIS A 36 21.36 2.50 -11.30
N GLN A 37 21.98 2.96 -10.23
CA GLN A 37 23.44 2.92 -10.05
C GLN A 37 23.91 1.64 -9.35
N VAL A 38 22.99 0.93 -8.67
CA VAL A 38 23.31 -0.25 -7.85
C VAL A 38 22.44 -1.42 -8.29
N PRO A 39 22.83 -2.19 -9.33
CA PRO A 39 21.99 -3.21 -9.95
C PRO A 39 21.48 -4.30 -9.00
N TRP A 40 22.28 -4.71 -8.01
CA TRP A 40 21.84 -5.72 -7.05
C TRP A 40 20.71 -5.21 -6.13
N CYS A 41 20.67 -3.91 -5.80
CA CYS A 41 19.58 -3.29 -5.06
C CYS A 41 18.29 -3.30 -5.87
N GLU A 42 18.37 -3.06 -7.18
CA GLU A 42 17.22 -3.14 -8.09
C GLU A 42 16.64 -4.56 -8.15
N VAL A 43 17.51 -5.57 -8.27
CA VAL A 43 17.09 -6.98 -8.26
C VAL A 43 16.43 -7.33 -6.93
N LEU A 44 17.05 -6.97 -5.81
CA LEU A 44 16.52 -7.24 -4.49
C LEU A 44 15.15 -6.56 -4.28
N PHE A 45 15.01 -5.31 -4.68
CA PHE A 45 13.74 -4.58 -4.62
C PHE A 45 12.65 -5.25 -5.45
N LYS A 46 12.95 -5.68 -6.68
CA LYS A 46 12.02 -6.40 -7.55
C LYS A 46 11.60 -7.74 -6.93
N MET A 47 12.53 -8.49 -6.35
CA MET A 47 12.23 -9.75 -5.65
C MET A 47 11.32 -9.52 -4.45
N LEU A 48 11.64 -8.54 -3.60
CA LEU A 48 10.82 -8.19 -2.44
C LEU A 48 9.42 -7.77 -2.86
N SER A 49 9.31 -6.90 -3.88
CA SER A 49 8.02 -6.42 -4.40
C SER A 49 7.20 -7.55 -5.00
N GLY A 50 7.84 -8.49 -5.70
CA GLY A 50 7.19 -9.67 -6.27
C GLY A 50 6.62 -10.63 -5.23
N VAL A 51 7.09 -10.58 -3.99
CA VAL A 51 6.58 -11.42 -2.89
C VAL A 51 5.56 -10.69 -2.02
N HIS A 52 5.92 -9.51 -1.50
CA HIS A 52 5.06 -8.86 -0.52
C HIS A 52 3.74 -8.33 -1.12
N MET A 53 3.74 -7.89 -2.37
CA MET A 53 2.51 -7.41 -3.02
C MET A 53 1.46 -8.52 -3.19
N PRO A 54 1.75 -9.67 -3.84
CA PRO A 54 0.81 -10.79 -3.90
C PRO A 54 0.39 -11.31 -2.53
N LEU A 55 1.30 -11.33 -1.56
CA LEU A 55 1.01 -11.78 -0.21
C LEU A 55 -0.05 -10.88 0.47
N PHE A 56 0.05 -9.56 0.32
CA PHE A 56 -0.96 -8.63 0.83
C PHE A 56 -2.32 -8.82 0.15
N PHE A 57 -2.36 -9.02 -1.17
CA PHE A 57 -3.61 -9.31 -1.88
C PHE A 57 -4.23 -10.62 -1.40
N ALA A 58 -3.43 -11.69 -1.25
CA ALA A 58 -3.89 -12.99 -0.77
C ALA A 58 -4.48 -12.90 0.66
N ILE A 59 -3.75 -12.25 1.59
CA ILE A 59 -4.22 -12.06 2.97
C ILE A 59 -5.50 -11.19 2.99
N SER A 60 -5.54 -10.14 2.18
CA SER A 60 -6.70 -9.25 2.10
C SER A 60 -7.93 -9.96 1.52
N GLY A 61 -7.74 -10.81 0.51
CA GLY A 61 -8.78 -11.65 -0.05
C GLY A 61 -9.27 -12.71 0.94
N TYR A 62 -8.36 -13.38 1.64
CA TYR A 62 -8.71 -14.33 2.68
C TYR A 62 -9.51 -13.70 3.83
N CYS A 63 -9.12 -12.49 4.25
CA CYS A 63 -9.84 -11.75 5.30
C CYS A 63 -11.06 -10.98 4.77
N PHE A 64 -11.41 -11.17 3.48
CA PHE A 64 -12.54 -10.49 2.89
C PHE A 64 -13.84 -11.01 3.50
N SER A 65 -14.69 -10.12 3.94
CA SER A 65 -16.04 -10.42 4.40
C SER A 65 -16.94 -9.24 4.09
N CYS A 66 -17.87 -9.46 3.19
CA CYS A 66 -18.95 -8.52 2.89
C CYS A 66 -20.18 -8.95 3.69
N ARG A 67 -20.45 -8.26 4.82
CA ARG A 67 -21.63 -8.51 5.66
C ARG A 67 -22.42 -7.21 5.81
N GLY A 68 -23.72 -7.29 5.58
CA GLY A 68 -24.63 -6.16 5.73
C GLY A 68 -24.81 -5.35 4.44
N ASN A 69 -25.22 -4.07 4.59
CA ASN A 69 -25.49 -3.21 3.45
C ASN A 69 -24.18 -2.82 2.74
N TYR A 70 -24.19 -2.86 1.40
CA TYR A 70 -23.07 -2.49 0.54
C TYR A 70 -22.50 -1.09 0.85
N ARG A 71 -23.39 -0.10 1.07
CA ARG A 71 -22.96 1.29 1.40
C ARG A 71 -22.15 1.35 2.69
N ASP A 72 -22.59 0.64 3.73
CA ASP A 72 -21.88 0.60 5.02
C ASP A 72 -20.54 -0.13 4.89
N PHE A 73 -20.52 -1.20 4.10
CA PHE A 73 -19.30 -1.94 3.79
C PHE A 73 -18.27 -1.05 3.11
N ILE A 74 -18.65 -0.38 2.02
CA ILE A 74 -17.77 0.52 1.27
C ILE A 74 -17.27 1.69 2.13
N SER A 75 -18.16 2.34 2.89
CA SER A 75 -17.78 3.45 3.78
C SER A 75 -16.73 3.02 4.82
N LYS A 76 -16.90 1.84 5.42
CA LYS A 76 -15.91 1.29 6.37
C LYS A 76 -14.58 0.95 5.70
N LYS A 77 -14.61 0.38 4.49
CA LYS A 77 -13.40 0.06 3.73
C LYS A 77 -12.69 1.34 3.25
N ALA A 78 -13.44 2.33 2.75
CA ALA A 78 -12.90 3.61 2.35
C ALA A 78 -12.16 4.29 3.51
N ARG A 79 -12.77 4.41 4.69
CA ARG A 79 -12.10 4.99 5.86
C ARG A 79 -10.84 4.24 6.26
N ARG A 80 -10.82 2.91 6.16
CA ARG A 80 -9.69 2.09 6.59
C ARG A 80 -8.55 2.04 5.58
N ILE A 81 -8.83 2.24 4.30
CA ILE A 81 -7.86 2.10 3.22
C ILE A 81 -7.51 3.46 2.60
N LEU A 82 -8.52 4.28 2.23
CA LEU A 82 -8.27 5.56 1.57
C LEU A 82 -7.77 6.63 2.54
N LEU A 83 -8.21 6.64 3.79
CA LEU A 83 -7.72 7.63 4.76
C LEU A 83 -6.20 7.49 4.97
N PRO A 84 -5.64 6.31 5.33
CA PRO A 84 -4.19 6.16 5.41
C PRO A 84 -3.51 6.38 4.06
N TYR A 85 -4.13 5.99 2.95
CA TYR A 85 -3.62 6.25 1.60
C TYR A 85 -3.35 7.75 1.38
N PHE A 86 -4.33 8.61 1.62
CA PHE A 86 -4.17 10.05 1.45
C PHE A 86 -3.20 10.65 2.46
N VAL A 87 -3.26 10.22 3.72
CA VAL A 87 -2.35 10.71 4.76
C VAL A 87 -0.90 10.40 4.41
N PHE A 88 -0.58 9.17 4.03
CA PHE A 88 0.80 8.79 3.70
C PHE A 88 1.29 9.42 2.40
N ASN A 89 0.45 9.53 1.36
CA ASN A 89 0.83 10.27 0.16
C ASN A 89 1.07 11.76 0.45
N LEU A 90 0.26 12.38 1.31
CA LEU A 90 0.46 13.76 1.72
C LEU A 90 1.77 13.92 2.52
N LEU A 91 2.06 12.99 3.44
CA LEU A 91 3.32 12.99 4.18
C LEU A 91 4.54 12.80 3.25
N ASP A 92 4.42 12.02 2.19
CA ASP A 92 5.49 11.84 1.19
C ASP A 92 5.74 13.10 0.35
N LEU A 93 4.74 13.97 0.20
CA LEU A 93 4.92 15.27 -0.48
C LEU A 93 5.76 16.25 0.33
N ILE A 94 5.79 16.15 1.65
CA ILE A 94 6.51 17.10 2.52
C ILE A 94 8.03 17.07 2.24
N PRO A 95 8.75 15.93 2.27
CA PRO A 95 10.16 15.89 1.92
C PRO A 95 10.44 16.38 0.50
N ARG A 96 9.56 16.05 -0.45
CA ARG A 96 9.69 16.49 -1.85
C ARG A 96 9.60 18.00 -2.00
N ALA A 97 8.75 18.65 -1.20
CA ALA A 97 8.59 20.09 -1.21
C ALA A 97 9.72 20.84 -0.48
N VAL A 98 10.20 20.30 0.65
CA VAL A 98 11.14 20.98 1.56
C VAL A 98 12.59 20.65 1.24
N LEU A 99 12.87 19.42 0.82
CA LEU A 99 14.23 18.89 0.65
C LEU A 99 14.36 18.14 -0.70
N PRO A 100 14.15 18.81 -1.84
CA PRO A 100 14.17 18.15 -3.15
C PRO A 100 15.52 17.51 -3.49
N GLN A 101 16.62 17.99 -2.90
CA GLN A 101 17.97 17.44 -3.08
C GLN A 101 18.17 16.06 -2.44
N PHE A 102 17.29 15.64 -1.53
CA PHE A 102 17.35 14.34 -0.88
C PHE A 102 16.32 13.33 -1.44
N VAL A 103 15.69 13.68 -2.55
CA VAL A 103 14.71 12.82 -3.21
C VAL A 103 15.28 12.29 -4.51
N ASN A 104 15.28 10.96 -4.69
CA ASN A 104 15.84 10.30 -5.87
C ASN A 104 15.13 10.66 -7.19
N ARG A 105 13.87 11.12 -7.12
CA ARG A 105 13.08 11.55 -8.29
C ARG A 105 12.39 12.87 -7.99
N PRO A 106 13.03 13.99 -8.28
CA PRO A 106 12.39 15.30 -8.18
C PRO A 106 11.29 15.41 -9.25
N GLN A 107 10.06 15.56 -8.80
CA GLN A 107 8.88 15.79 -9.64
C GLN A 107 8.24 17.11 -9.24
N SER A 108 7.56 17.76 -10.18
CA SER A 108 6.78 18.95 -9.85
C SER A 108 5.62 18.57 -8.92
N MET A 109 5.16 19.52 -8.08
CA MET A 109 4.02 19.28 -7.18
C MET A 109 2.76 18.90 -7.95
N ALA A 110 2.54 19.51 -9.13
CA ALA A 110 1.40 19.20 -9.98
C ALA A 110 1.44 17.77 -10.53
N GLU A 111 2.62 17.30 -10.94
CA GLU A 111 2.83 15.92 -11.39
C GLU A 111 2.64 14.93 -10.24
N SER A 112 3.15 15.23 -9.06
CA SER A 112 2.98 14.39 -7.87
C SER A 112 1.51 14.26 -7.46
N ILE A 113 0.74 15.35 -7.49
CA ILE A 113 -0.70 15.32 -7.20
C ILE A 113 -1.45 14.52 -8.27
N LYS A 114 -1.12 14.70 -9.54
CA LYS A 114 -1.71 13.93 -10.64
C LYS A 114 -1.42 12.44 -10.50
N ASP A 115 -0.20 12.09 -10.15
CA ASP A 115 0.23 10.70 -9.92
C ASP A 115 -0.56 10.06 -8.78
N ILE A 116 -0.73 10.75 -7.66
CA ILE A 116 -1.55 10.31 -6.54
C ILE A 116 -3.00 10.07 -6.95
N LEU A 117 -3.60 10.97 -7.72
CA LEU A 117 -5.01 10.88 -8.06
C LEU A 117 -5.32 9.84 -9.15
N LEU A 118 -4.43 9.66 -10.12
CA LEU A 118 -4.68 8.83 -11.30
C LEU A 118 -3.98 7.47 -11.26
N TYR A 119 -2.80 7.40 -10.67
CA TYR A 119 -1.95 6.21 -10.71
C TYR A 119 -1.70 5.59 -9.33
N GLY A 120 -2.22 6.21 -8.27
CA GLY A 120 -2.09 5.70 -6.91
C GLY A 120 -0.81 6.12 -6.19
N GLY A 121 0.05 6.94 -6.81
CA GLY A 121 1.27 7.47 -6.19
C GLY A 121 2.20 6.41 -5.65
N ALA A 122 2.91 6.72 -4.57
CA ALA A 122 3.81 5.78 -3.88
C ALA A 122 3.07 4.57 -3.27
N TYR A 123 1.79 4.73 -2.97
CA TYR A 123 0.96 3.73 -2.28
C TYR A 123 -0.16 3.17 -3.19
N TRP A 124 0.10 3.05 -4.49
CA TRP A 124 -0.83 2.53 -5.50
C TRP A 124 -1.52 1.23 -5.10
N PHE A 125 -0.84 0.40 -4.31
CA PHE A 125 -1.37 -0.86 -3.79
C PHE A 125 -2.66 -0.66 -2.97
N LEU A 126 -2.70 0.33 -2.07
CA LEU A 126 -3.89 0.62 -1.26
C LEU A 126 -5.05 1.09 -2.12
N PHE A 127 -4.76 1.89 -3.14
CA PHE A 127 -5.76 2.35 -4.10
C PHE A 127 -6.35 1.17 -4.90
N THR A 128 -5.49 0.31 -5.44
CA THR A 128 -5.91 -0.90 -6.16
C THR A 128 -6.72 -1.85 -5.27
N LEU A 129 -6.29 -2.05 -4.03
CA LEU A 129 -7.00 -2.89 -3.07
C LEU A 129 -8.41 -2.35 -2.76
N PHE A 130 -8.54 -1.02 -2.65
CA PHE A 130 -9.85 -0.38 -2.47
C PHE A 130 -10.75 -0.62 -3.68
N ILE A 131 -10.24 -0.46 -4.91
CA ILE A 131 -11.00 -0.72 -6.14
C ILE A 131 -11.48 -2.17 -6.16
N ILE A 132 -10.61 -3.14 -5.88
CA ILE A 132 -10.99 -4.56 -5.83
C ILE A 132 -12.12 -4.78 -4.82
N PHE A 133 -12.03 -4.21 -3.61
CA PHE A 133 -13.08 -4.34 -2.60
C PHE A 133 -14.39 -3.64 -2.96
N ALA A 134 -14.32 -2.59 -3.77
CA ALA A 134 -15.51 -1.89 -4.25
C ALA A 134 -16.26 -2.70 -5.32
N PHE A 135 -15.54 -3.31 -6.24
CA PHE A 135 -16.15 -4.00 -7.37
C PHE A 135 -16.44 -5.48 -7.11
N TYR A 136 -15.66 -6.16 -6.30
CA TYR A 136 -15.83 -7.59 -6.04
C TYR A 136 -17.24 -7.98 -5.57
N PRO A 137 -17.89 -7.27 -4.61
CA PRO A 137 -19.23 -7.62 -4.16
C PRO A 137 -20.33 -7.37 -5.20
N LEU A 138 -20.03 -6.69 -6.29
CA LEU A 138 -20.97 -6.45 -7.40
C LEU A 138 -20.94 -7.59 -8.43
N ILE A 139 -19.91 -8.43 -8.40
CA ILE A 139 -19.67 -9.51 -9.36
C ILE A 139 -19.96 -10.88 -8.73
N SER A 140 -19.85 -11.00 -7.39
CA SER A 140 -20.09 -12.24 -6.65
C SER A 140 -21.53 -12.31 -6.12
#